data_ed5cd77da85b78f7f1941652a50d3e4b
#
_entry.id   ed5cd77da85b78f7f1941652a50d3e4b
#
_cell.length_a   1.000
_cell.length_b   1.000
_cell.length_c   1.000
_cell.angle_alpha   90.00
_cell.angle_beta   90.00
_cell.angle_gamma   90.00
#
_symmetry.space_group_name_H-M   'P 1'
#
loop_
_entity.id
_entity.type
_entity.pdbx_description
1 polymer ?
#
loop_
_entity_poly.entity_id
_entity_poly.type
_entity_poly.pdbx_seq_one_letter_code
_entity_poly.pdbx_strand_id
1 'polypeptide(L)'
;MRIRLILTLLLLPACIYAQEHFPVRGRIVDEKGEAVEYVHVGIPRLGIGTVSTVDGLFEIEVPADTLEFHHVSYQTGYYPVSTPDNDLVIVLKESELPPAVFIGGDTKEKYLLRPGTRFVGAQGGFNARDGIDKGKEVGSVAKARKPFLIKDILFTVTSNRIPGCVISINIYRIEGEPKEFINILHKPIYADVAVSDGRQDFDIRPEESILLEPGNYFISFSLVDCDMDAVRMFQETPESERNPTDMELYTNIYFKSSYYRESSLAGLEYIPVNIGISVKGLEYQ
;
A
#
# COMPACT_ATOMS: atom_id res chain seq x y z
N MET A 1 16.47 -69.14 13.95
CA MET A 1 16.85 -68.00 14.80
C MET A 1 16.33 -66.72 14.10
N ARG A 2 15.19 -66.16 14.59
CA ARG A 2 14.51 -65.03 13.99
C ARG A 2 14.95 -63.76 14.73
N ILE A 3 15.74 -62.91 14.08
CA ILE A 3 16.15 -61.61 14.61
C ILE A 3 15.00 -60.63 14.41
N ARG A 4 14.35 -60.21 15.51
CA ARG A 4 13.38 -59.09 15.49
C ARG A 4 14.16 -57.77 15.58
N LEU A 5 14.15 -57.07 14.47
CA LEU A 5 14.65 -55.67 14.41
C LEU A 5 13.60 -54.76 15.05
N ILE A 6 13.88 -54.26 16.23
CA ILE A 6 13.06 -53.25 16.92
C ILE A 6 13.50 -51.89 16.37
N LEU A 7 12.70 -51.32 15.45
CA LEU A 7 12.86 -49.96 14.95
C LEU A 7 12.31 -49.00 16.00
N THR A 8 13.18 -48.47 16.85
CA THR A 8 12.83 -47.41 17.82
C THR A 8 12.75 -46.11 17.05
N LEU A 9 11.55 -45.68 16.69
CA LEU A 9 11.23 -44.40 16.07
C LEU A 9 11.46 -43.31 17.16
N LEU A 10 12.58 -42.62 17.12
CA LEU A 10 12.85 -41.44 17.92
C LEU A 10 11.89 -40.32 17.48
N LEU A 11 10.78 -40.17 18.18
CA LEU A 11 9.93 -38.98 18.16
C LEU A 11 10.71 -37.83 18.79
N LEU A 12 11.47 -37.10 17.99
CA LEU A 12 11.94 -35.76 18.37
C LEU A 12 10.70 -34.87 18.50
N PRO A 13 10.42 -34.30 19.69
CA PRO A 13 9.42 -33.26 19.77
C PRO A 13 9.93 -32.09 18.93
N ALA A 14 9.32 -31.87 17.77
CA ALA A 14 9.43 -30.59 17.09
C ALA A 14 8.78 -29.55 18.03
N CYS A 15 9.59 -28.92 18.84
CA CYS A 15 9.20 -27.70 19.55
C CYS A 15 8.89 -26.66 18.45
N ILE A 16 7.64 -26.62 18.00
CA ILE A 16 7.11 -25.50 17.26
C ILE A 16 7.11 -24.36 18.31
N TYR A 17 8.17 -23.57 18.33
CA TYR A 17 8.15 -22.28 19.01
C TYR A 17 7.15 -21.43 18.22
N ALA A 18 5.90 -21.40 18.68
CA ALA A 18 4.98 -20.35 18.27
C ALA A 18 5.67 -19.03 18.69
N GLN A 19 6.09 -18.24 17.73
CA GLN A 19 6.70 -16.94 18.00
C GLN A 19 5.63 -16.10 18.69
N GLU A 20 5.89 -15.65 19.92
CA GLU A 20 4.97 -14.83 20.67
C GLU A 20 4.79 -13.50 19.96
N HIS A 21 3.53 -13.11 19.72
CA HIS A 21 3.19 -11.82 19.15
C HIS A 21 2.75 -10.86 20.25
N PHE A 22 3.17 -9.63 20.15
CA PHE A 22 2.89 -8.56 21.10
C PHE A 22 1.98 -7.52 20.45
N PRO A 23 0.90 -7.10 21.10
CA PRO A 23 0.16 -5.93 20.70
C PRO A 23 1.01 -4.67 20.95
N VAL A 24 1.16 -3.86 19.91
CA VAL A 24 1.81 -2.56 19.98
C VAL A 24 0.84 -1.51 19.48
N ARG A 25 0.58 -0.52 20.31
CA ARG A 25 -0.32 0.59 20.04
C ARG A 25 0.38 1.91 20.31
N GLY A 26 0.08 2.90 19.51
CA GLY A 26 0.70 4.19 19.73
C GLY A 26 0.18 5.28 18.82
N ARG A 27 0.86 6.40 18.91
CA ARG A 27 0.61 7.58 18.10
C ARG A 27 1.90 8.05 17.42
N ILE A 28 1.78 8.44 16.16
CA ILE A 28 2.88 8.95 15.36
C ILE A 28 2.68 10.46 15.21
N VAL A 29 3.71 11.23 15.53
CA VAL A 29 3.72 12.68 15.47
C VAL A 29 4.98 13.18 14.78
N ASP A 30 4.98 14.43 14.33
CA ASP A 30 6.15 15.13 13.87
C ASP A 30 6.95 15.78 15.03
N GLU A 31 8.04 16.48 14.72
CA GLU A 31 8.87 17.19 15.70
C GLU A 31 8.15 18.37 16.42
N LYS A 32 6.98 18.79 15.94
CA LYS A 32 6.12 19.81 16.54
C LYS A 32 5.03 19.20 17.43
N GLY A 33 4.87 17.87 17.41
CA GLY A 33 3.82 17.13 18.11
C GLY A 33 2.51 17.04 17.34
N GLU A 34 2.48 17.46 16.08
CA GLU A 34 1.32 17.29 15.19
C GLU A 34 1.21 15.84 14.71
N ALA A 35 0.00 15.34 14.56
CA ALA A 35 -0.23 13.97 14.09
C ALA A 35 0.29 13.80 12.66
N VAL A 36 0.96 12.66 12.41
CA VAL A 36 1.34 12.25 11.05
C VAL A 36 0.36 11.19 10.57
N GLU A 37 -0.44 11.56 9.56
CA GLU A 37 -1.46 10.70 8.99
C GLU A 37 -0.88 9.57 8.14
N TYR A 38 -1.56 8.44 8.10
CA TYR A 38 -1.35 7.35 7.14
C TYR A 38 0.09 6.84 7.02
N VAL A 39 0.81 6.79 8.14
CA VAL A 39 2.16 6.20 8.21
C VAL A 39 2.07 4.69 8.06
N HIS A 40 2.85 4.13 7.16
CA HIS A 40 3.01 2.70 7.02
C HIS A 40 3.88 2.16 8.16
N VAL A 41 3.33 1.24 8.96
CA VAL A 41 3.97 0.66 10.15
C VAL A 41 4.10 -0.85 9.97
N GLY A 42 5.27 -1.43 10.20
CA GLY A 42 5.40 -2.88 10.08
C GLY A 42 6.82 -3.41 10.17
N ILE A 43 6.95 -4.69 9.84
CA ILE A 43 8.22 -5.42 9.75
C ILE A 43 8.34 -5.96 8.32
N PRO A 44 9.00 -5.24 7.42
CA PRO A 44 9.03 -5.57 5.98
C PRO A 44 9.50 -7.00 5.70
N ARG A 45 10.54 -7.47 6.40
CA ARG A 45 11.08 -8.82 6.22
C ARG A 45 10.11 -9.96 6.56
N LEU A 46 9.09 -9.68 7.38
CA LEU A 46 8.04 -10.63 7.76
C LEU A 46 6.74 -10.43 6.97
N GLY A 47 6.64 -9.36 6.19
CA GLY A 47 5.43 -9.00 5.47
C GLY A 47 4.26 -8.63 6.42
N ILE A 48 4.56 -8.22 7.65
CA ILE A 48 3.58 -7.79 8.64
C ILE A 48 3.53 -6.27 8.63
N GLY A 49 2.34 -5.70 8.45
CA GLY A 49 2.20 -4.25 8.43
C GLY A 49 0.77 -3.76 8.51
N THR A 50 0.63 -2.52 8.93
CA THR A 50 -0.62 -1.74 9.00
C THR A 50 -0.36 -0.31 8.55
N VAL A 51 -1.39 0.53 8.57
CA VAL A 51 -1.29 1.98 8.30
C VAL A 51 -1.95 2.72 9.45
N SER A 52 -1.33 3.80 9.95
CA SER A 52 -1.93 4.64 10.97
C SER A 52 -3.19 5.36 10.45
N THR A 53 -4.01 5.84 11.37
CA THR A 53 -5.19 6.67 11.05
C THR A 53 -4.77 8.08 10.66
N VAL A 54 -5.74 8.93 10.26
CA VAL A 54 -5.54 10.37 10.05
C VAL A 54 -5.01 11.08 11.30
N ASP A 55 -5.32 10.60 12.51
CA ASP A 55 -4.81 11.13 13.78
C ASP A 55 -3.46 10.54 14.19
N GLY A 56 -2.81 9.77 13.31
CA GLY A 56 -1.53 9.11 13.56
C GLY A 56 -1.62 7.90 14.48
N LEU A 57 -2.81 7.42 14.83
CA LEU A 57 -2.98 6.26 15.72
C LEU A 57 -2.75 4.95 14.96
N PHE A 58 -2.05 4.02 15.58
CA PHE A 58 -1.83 2.67 15.02
C PHE A 58 -1.97 1.59 16.06
N GLU A 59 -2.32 0.40 15.59
CA GLU A 59 -2.34 -0.85 16.34
C GLU A 59 -1.84 -1.97 15.44
N ILE A 60 -0.91 -2.79 15.95
CA ILE A 60 -0.34 -3.91 15.22
C ILE A 60 0.07 -5.03 16.19
N GLU A 61 -0.08 -6.28 15.76
CA GLU A 61 0.44 -7.46 16.47
C GLU A 61 1.70 -7.97 15.78
N VAL A 62 2.83 -7.98 16.47
CA VAL A 62 4.14 -8.33 15.91
C VAL A 62 4.95 -9.19 16.86
N PRO A 63 5.85 -10.05 16.35
CA PRO A 63 6.85 -10.72 17.19
C PRO A 63 7.92 -9.72 17.65
N ALA A 64 8.79 -10.17 18.58
CA ALA A 64 9.96 -9.40 18.96
C ALA A 64 10.85 -9.13 17.75
N ASP A 65 10.94 -7.86 17.34
CA ASP A 65 11.67 -7.36 16.17
C ASP A 65 11.74 -5.84 16.16
N THR A 66 12.17 -5.24 15.05
CA THR A 66 12.15 -3.79 14.84
C THR A 66 10.99 -3.40 13.95
N LEU A 67 10.10 -2.56 14.47
CA LEU A 67 9.09 -1.87 13.66
C LEU A 67 9.74 -0.75 12.86
N GLU A 68 9.32 -0.64 11.61
CA GLU A 68 9.66 0.46 10.71
C GLU A 68 8.42 1.33 10.47
N PHE A 69 8.65 2.65 10.39
CA PHE A 69 7.63 3.67 10.18
C PHE A 69 7.99 4.45 8.92
N HIS A 70 7.21 4.29 7.86
CA HIS A 70 7.47 4.88 6.55
C HIS A 70 6.38 5.86 6.16
N HIS A 71 6.78 7.07 5.78
CA HIS A 71 5.92 8.07 5.16
C HIS A 71 6.74 8.89 4.15
N VAL A 72 6.15 9.27 3.01
CA VAL A 72 6.88 9.92 1.90
C VAL A 72 7.50 11.26 2.28
N SER A 73 6.92 11.98 3.24
CA SER A 73 7.41 13.29 3.71
C SER A 73 8.36 13.20 4.90
N TYR A 74 8.61 12.02 5.45
CA TYR A 74 9.40 11.84 6.67
C TYR A 74 10.51 10.81 6.49
N GLN A 75 11.56 10.95 7.27
CA GLN A 75 12.62 9.94 7.38
C GLN A 75 12.06 8.69 8.05
N THR A 76 12.51 7.52 7.60
CA THR A 76 12.08 6.24 8.19
C THR A 76 12.40 6.19 9.69
N GLY A 77 11.39 5.95 10.50
CA GLY A 77 11.52 5.70 11.94
C GLY A 77 11.72 4.23 12.25
N TYR A 78 12.35 3.92 13.39
CA TYR A 78 12.60 2.56 13.84
C TYR A 78 12.32 2.42 15.34
N TYR A 79 11.66 1.33 15.74
CA TYR A 79 11.38 1.04 17.13
C TYR A 79 11.55 -0.47 17.43
N PRO A 80 12.45 -0.86 18.37
CA PRO A 80 12.61 -2.26 18.75
C PRO A 80 11.47 -2.70 19.67
N VAL A 81 10.74 -3.74 19.26
CA VAL A 81 9.68 -4.38 20.06
C VAL A 81 10.24 -5.61 20.74
N SER A 82 10.06 -5.72 22.06
CA SER A 82 10.42 -6.89 22.85
C SER A 82 9.33 -7.31 23.85
N THR A 83 8.36 -6.45 24.08
CA THR A 83 7.23 -6.61 25.00
C THR A 83 6.03 -5.86 24.46
N PRO A 84 4.80 -6.14 24.93
CA PRO A 84 3.63 -5.33 24.63
C PRO A 84 3.84 -3.86 25.00
N ASP A 85 3.43 -2.95 24.12
CA ASP A 85 3.47 -1.51 24.38
C ASP A 85 2.16 -0.87 23.87
N ASN A 86 1.44 -0.18 24.74
CA ASN A 86 0.13 0.39 24.44
C ASN A 86 0.09 1.93 24.42
N ASP A 87 1.20 2.59 24.78
CA ASP A 87 1.27 4.05 24.89
C ASP A 87 2.47 4.63 24.12
N LEU A 88 2.87 3.97 23.05
CA LEU A 88 4.04 4.34 22.26
C LEU A 88 3.81 5.67 21.53
N VAL A 89 4.77 6.57 21.64
CA VAL A 89 4.82 7.82 20.84
C VAL A 89 6.05 7.78 19.95
N ILE A 90 5.81 7.79 18.64
CA ILE A 90 6.88 7.85 17.63
C ILE A 90 6.94 9.26 17.07
N VAL A 91 8.12 9.87 17.14
CA VAL A 91 8.39 11.18 16.53
C VAL A 91 9.12 10.96 15.22
N LEU A 92 8.51 11.36 14.11
CA LEU A 92 9.12 11.32 12.78
C LEU A 92 9.75 12.68 12.45
N LYS A 93 10.92 12.63 11.83
CA LYS A 93 11.63 13.80 11.35
C LYS A 93 11.31 14.04 9.87
N GLU A 94 10.99 15.28 9.50
CA GLU A 94 10.74 15.63 8.09
C GLU A 94 11.93 15.26 7.20
N SER A 95 11.63 14.77 6.00
CA SER A 95 12.64 14.52 4.96
C SER A 95 13.05 15.83 4.30
N GLU A 96 14.31 15.96 3.95
CA GLU A 96 14.77 17.09 3.14
C GLU A 96 14.20 16.97 1.73
N LEU A 97 13.60 18.05 1.23
CA LEU A 97 13.13 18.09 -0.15
C LEU A 97 14.35 18.14 -1.09
N PRO A 98 14.37 17.36 -2.17
CA PRO A 98 15.43 17.48 -3.15
C PRO A 98 15.41 18.86 -3.80
N PRO A 99 16.57 19.34 -4.30
CA PRO A 99 16.62 20.60 -5.00
C PRO A 99 15.71 20.59 -6.23
N ALA A 100 15.03 21.73 -6.48
CA ALA A 100 14.17 21.86 -7.64
C ALA A 100 14.97 21.68 -8.94
N VAL A 101 14.53 20.75 -9.79
CA VAL A 101 15.13 20.48 -11.09
C VAL A 101 14.34 21.25 -12.15
N PHE A 102 15.04 22.14 -12.87
CA PHE A 102 14.48 22.85 -14.02
C PHE A 102 14.96 22.19 -15.30
N ILE A 103 14.05 21.58 -16.05
CA ILE A 103 14.33 21.05 -17.38
C ILE A 103 13.77 22.05 -18.39
N GLY A 104 14.65 22.67 -19.18
CA GLY A 104 14.26 23.47 -20.32
C GLY A 104 14.06 22.60 -21.57
N GLY A 105 13.25 23.05 -22.51
CA GLY A 105 13.06 22.38 -23.80
C GLY A 105 11.60 22.33 -24.23
N ASP A 106 11.39 21.93 -25.49
CA ASP A 106 10.06 21.69 -26.02
C ASP A 106 9.41 20.51 -25.33
N THR A 107 8.12 20.60 -25.08
CA THR A 107 7.34 19.54 -24.44
C THR A 107 6.19 19.11 -25.33
N LYS A 108 5.82 17.84 -25.21
CA LYS A 108 4.65 17.30 -25.89
C LYS A 108 3.71 16.61 -24.89
N GLU A 109 2.46 17.02 -24.87
CA GLU A 109 1.45 16.38 -24.04
C GLU A 109 1.14 14.97 -24.55
N LYS A 110 1.17 13.98 -23.66
CA LYS A 110 0.84 12.58 -23.98
C LYS A 110 0.49 11.77 -22.75
N TYR A 111 0.05 10.54 -22.99
CA TYR A 111 -0.07 9.54 -21.92
C TYR A 111 1.23 8.75 -21.77
N LEU A 112 1.76 8.71 -20.57
CA LEU A 112 2.84 7.80 -20.18
C LEU A 112 2.30 6.38 -19.98
N LEU A 113 1.13 6.27 -19.33
CA LEU A 113 0.46 5.03 -19.02
C LEU A 113 -1.00 5.09 -19.51
N ARG A 114 -1.47 3.99 -20.08
CA ARG A 114 -2.90 3.72 -20.33
C ARG A 114 -3.21 2.28 -19.94
N PRO A 115 -4.44 2.00 -19.48
CA PRO A 115 -4.87 0.63 -19.28
C PRO A 115 -4.71 -0.18 -20.58
N GLY A 116 -4.40 -1.47 -20.41
CA GLY A 116 -4.34 -2.41 -21.53
C GLY A 116 -5.72 -2.89 -22.00
N THR A 117 -5.78 -4.12 -22.47
CA THR A 117 -7.05 -4.78 -22.81
C THR A 117 -7.78 -5.16 -21.52
N ARG A 118 -9.01 -4.70 -21.36
CA ARG A 118 -9.84 -5.00 -20.18
C ARG A 118 -10.10 -6.51 -20.07
N PHE A 119 -9.98 -7.03 -18.88
CA PHE A 119 -10.44 -8.37 -18.57
C PHE A 119 -11.95 -8.33 -18.28
N VAL A 120 -12.76 -8.71 -19.26
CA VAL A 120 -14.23 -8.67 -19.14
C VAL A 120 -14.69 -9.76 -18.17
N GLY A 121 -15.55 -9.39 -17.23
CA GLY A 121 -16.12 -10.33 -16.24
C GLY A 121 -15.28 -10.52 -14.98
N ALA A 122 -14.18 -9.78 -14.83
CA ALA A 122 -13.41 -9.76 -13.59
C ALA A 122 -13.17 -8.33 -13.10
N GLN A 123 -13.11 -8.16 -11.80
CA GLN A 123 -12.81 -6.93 -11.08
C GLN A 123 -11.78 -7.25 -10.01
N GLY A 124 -11.01 -6.24 -9.63
CA GLY A 124 -10.08 -6.30 -8.50
C GLY A 124 -10.29 -5.09 -7.62
N GLY A 125 -9.68 -5.04 -6.47
CA GLY A 125 -9.83 -3.92 -5.58
C GLY A 125 -9.39 -4.24 -4.15
N PHE A 126 -10.09 -3.65 -3.19
CA PHE A 126 -9.79 -3.76 -1.77
C PHE A 126 -10.97 -4.35 -1.00
N ASN A 127 -10.65 -5.01 0.11
CA ASN A 127 -11.61 -5.59 1.04
C ASN A 127 -11.26 -5.12 2.46
N ALA A 128 -12.17 -4.42 3.11
CA ALA A 128 -11.98 -3.90 4.47
C ALA A 128 -12.70 -4.71 5.56
N ARG A 129 -13.25 -5.90 5.24
CA ARG A 129 -14.06 -6.71 6.16
C ARG A 129 -13.36 -7.08 7.46
N ASP A 130 -12.08 -7.37 7.37
CA ASP A 130 -11.26 -7.77 8.51
C ASP A 130 -10.44 -6.61 9.08
N GLY A 131 -10.54 -5.42 8.49
CA GLY A 131 -9.70 -4.26 8.84
C GLY A 131 -8.23 -4.44 8.49
N ILE A 132 -7.88 -5.54 7.82
CA ILE A 132 -6.50 -5.99 7.58
C ILE A 132 -5.95 -5.47 6.26
N ASP A 133 -6.80 -5.11 5.29
CA ASP A 133 -6.36 -4.66 3.96
C ASP A 133 -5.70 -3.27 3.93
N LYS A 134 -5.55 -2.61 5.10
CA LYS A 134 -4.80 -1.36 5.19
C LYS A 134 -3.35 -1.58 4.77
N GLY A 135 -2.92 -0.79 3.77
CA GLY A 135 -1.59 -0.93 3.18
C GLY A 135 -1.48 -1.98 2.07
N LYS A 136 -2.56 -2.74 1.77
CA LYS A 136 -2.64 -3.53 0.55
C LYS A 136 -2.53 -2.62 -0.66
N GLU A 137 -1.72 -3.02 -1.64
CA GLU A 137 -1.36 -2.16 -2.75
C GLU A 137 -1.40 -2.92 -4.07
N VAL A 138 -1.94 -2.30 -5.10
CA VAL A 138 -2.01 -2.82 -6.46
C VAL A 138 -1.85 -1.68 -7.47
N GLY A 139 -1.21 -1.94 -8.60
CA GLY A 139 -0.94 -0.86 -9.55
C GLY A 139 -0.67 -1.31 -10.97
N SER A 140 0.02 -0.44 -11.71
CA SER A 140 0.37 -0.61 -13.12
C SER A 140 1.82 -0.19 -13.37
N VAL A 141 2.50 -0.90 -14.28
CA VAL A 141 3.87 -0.58 -14.67
C VAL A 141 3.87 0.36 -15.88
N ALA A 142 4.64 1.43 -15.78
CA ALA A 142 4.89 2.40 -16.86
C ALA A 142 6.39 2.46 -17.20
N LYS A 143 6.71 2.90 -18.41
CA LYS A 143 8.10 3.16 -18.84
C LYS A 143 8.22 4.56 -19.40
N ALA A 144 8.96 5.42 -18.72
CA ALA A 144 9.41 6.70 -19.26
C ALA A 144 10.66 6.48 -20.12
N ARG A 145 10.62 6.91 -21.38
CA ARG A 145 11.78 6.82 -22.30
C ARG A 145 12.56 8.13 -22.36
N LYS A 146 11.93 9.23 -21.98
CA LYS A 146 12.45 10.58 -21.87
C LYS A 146 11.94 11.17 -20.58
N PRO A 147 12.49 12.28 -20.07
CA PRO A 147 11.94 12.96 -18.91
C PRO A 147 10.47 13.30 -19.13
N PHE A 148 9.65 13.03 -18.13
CA PHE A 148 8.20 13.14 -18.20
C PHE A 148 7.65 13.82 -16.95
N LEU A 149 7.01 14.98 -17.11
CA LEU A 149 6.33 15.69 -16.04
C LEU A 149 4.89 15.20 -15.93
N ILE A 150 4.53 14.58 -14.82
CA ILE A 150 3.15 14.15 -14.54
C ILE A 150 2.26 15.37 -14.35
N LYS A 151 1.09 15.37 -15.00
CA LYS A 151 0.04 16.37 -14.80
C LYS A 151 -1.18 15.78 -14.12
N ASP A 152 -1.68 14.68 -14.67
CA ASP A 152 -2.94 14.10 -14.22
C ASP A 152 -2.78 12.56 -14.06
N ILE A 153 -3.32 12.02 -12.98
CA ILE A 153 -3.44 10.58 -12.72
C ILE A 153 -4.94 10.25 -12.72
N LEU A 154 -5.34 9.41 -13.67
CA LEU A 154 -6.75 9.11 -13.89
C LEU A 154 -7.04 7.65 -13.59
N PHE A 155 -8.12 7.38 -12.90
CA PHE A 155 -8.60 6.03 -12.63
C PHE A 155 -10.11 5.98 -12.43
N THR A 156 -10.64 4.76 -12.41
CA THR A 156 -12.08 4.52 -12.23
C THR A 156 -12.30 3.49 -11.13
N VAL A 157 -13.13 3.83 -10.16
CA VAL A 157 -13.74 2.89 -9.22
C VAL A 157 -15.09 2.50 -9.79
N THR A 158 -15.40 1.20 -9.88
CA THR A 158 -16.67 0.71 -10.44
C THR A 158 -17.77 0.64 -9.40
N SER A 159 -17.40 0.40 -8.15
CA SER A 159 -18.25 0.53 -6.96
C SER A 159 -17.39 0.60 -5.71
N ASN A 160 -17.88 1.26 -4.67
CA ASN A 160 -17.28 1.29 -3.35
C ASN A 160 -18.35 1.16 -2.26
N ARG A 161 -18.20 0.16 -1.40
CA ARG A 161 -19.04 -0.07 -0.22
C ARG A 161 -18.23 -0.04 1.07
N ILE A 162 -17.03 0.54 1.03
CA ILE A 162 -16.19 0.78 2.21
C ILE A 162 -16.47 2.22 2.69
N PRO A 163 -17.15 2.43 3.83
CA PRO A 163 -17.32 3.76 4.40
C PRO A 163 -15.98 4.37 4.80
N GLY A 164 -15.83 5.69 4.65
CA GLY A 164 -14.59 6.40 5.00
C GLY A 164 -13.36 5.94 4.19
N CYS A 165 -13.57 5.39 3.00
CA CYS A 165 -12.49 4.84 2.18
C CYS A 165 -11.55 5.93 1.69
N VAL A 166 -10.27 5.85 2.09
CA VAL A 166 -9.18 6.68 1.59
C VAL A 166 -8.16 5.78 0.90
N ILE A 167 -7.80 6.14 -0.32
CA ILE A 167 -6.70 5.50 -1.05
C ILE A 167 -5.53 6.47 -1.20
N SER A 168 -4.30 5.97 -1.07
CA SER A 168 -3.10 6.69 -1.48
C SER A 168 -2.68 6.26 -2.88
N ILE A 169 -2.08 7.20 -3.60
CA ILE A 169 -1.42 6.95 -4.88
C ILE A 169 0.08 6.99 -4.64
N ASN A 170 0.79 5.93 -5.02
CA ASN A 170 2.23 5.83 -4.87
C ASN A 170 2.90 5.73 -6.24
N ILE A 171 4.11 6.27 -6.35
CA ILE A 171 4.93 6.19 -7.55
C ILE A 171 6.31 5.70 -7.16
N TYR A 172 6.65 4.50 -7.60
CA TYR A 172 7.93 3.88 -7.33
C TYR A 172 8.77 3.84 -8.59
N ARG A 173 10.02 4.24 -8.50
CA ARG A 173 11.03 3.90 -9.49
C ARG A 173 11.49 2.45 -9.26
N ILE A 174 11.57 1.66 -10.35
CA ILE A 174 12.01 0.27 -10.31
C ILE A 174 13.47 0.23 -10.72
N GLU A 175 14.34 -0.22 -9.83
CA GLU A 175 15.79 -0.30 -10.06
C GLU A 175 16.35 -1.69 -9.73
N GLY A 176 17.54 -1.97 -10.21
CA GLY A 176 18.35 -3.11 -9.82
C GLY A 176 17.87 -4.51 -10.22
N GLU A 177 18.68 -5.49 -9.88
CA GLU A 177 18.37 -6.93 -9.88
C GLU A 177 19.01 -7.54 -8.60
N PRO A 178 18.25 -7.98 -7.60
CA PRO A 178 16.76 -8.02 -7.57
C PRO A 178 16.13 -6.63 -7.66
N LYS A 179 14.86 -6.57 -8.07
CA LYS A 179 14.15 -5.29 -8.23
C LYS A 179 13.89 -4.63 -6.89
N GLU A 180 14.27 -3.36 -6.82
CA GLU A 180 13.96 -2.46 -5.72
C GLU A 180 12.91 -1.44 -6.17
N PHE A 181 11.98 -1.11 -5.28
CA PHE A 181 10.90 -0.16 -5.52
C PHE A 181 11.08 1.05 -4.62
N ILE A 182 11.59 2.14 -5.19
CA ILE A 182 11.91 3.38 -4.47
C ILE A 182 10.78 4.36 -4.69
N ASN A 183 10.02 4.69 -3.63
CA ASN A 183 8.98 5.71 -3.71
C ASN A 183 9.65 7.08 -3.96
N ILE A 184 9.20 7.76 -5.02
CA ILE A 184 9.79 9.04 -5.46
C ILE A 184 8.97 10.27 -5.06
N LEU A 185 7.85 10.05 -4.37
CA LEU A 185 7.02 11.13 -3.86
C LEU A 185 7.66 11.77 -2.62
N HIS A 186 7.45 13.08 -2.45
CA HIS A 186 7.84 13.84 -1.26
C HIS A 186 6.62 14.40 -0.54
N LYS A 187 5.47 14.45 -1.23
CA LYS A 187 4.16 14.71 -0.63
C LYS A 187 3.22 13.56 -0.94
N PRO A 188 2.38 13.17 0.01
CA PRO A 188 1.40 12.12 -0.23
C PRO A 188 0.35 12.59 -1.23
N ILE A 189 -0.26 11.64 -1.93
CA ILE A 189 -1.39 11.87 -2.83
C ILE A 189 -2.51 10.98 -2.34
N TYR A 190 -3.58 11.58 -1.83
CA TYR A 190 -4.74 10.85 -1.31
C TYR A 190 -5.98 11.13 -2.16
N ALA A 191 -6.92 10.19 -2.14
CA ALA A 191 -8.24 10.35 -2.72
C ALA A 191 -9.29 9.72 -1.81
N ASP A 192 -10.30 10.52 -1.44
CA ASP A 192 -11.49 10.04 -0.75
C ASP A 192 -12.41 9.38 -1.78
N VAL A 193 -12.81 8.14 -1.49
CA VAL A 193 -13.70 7.38 -2.37
C VAL A 193 -15.06 7.25 -1.70
N ALA A 194 -16.03 8.00 -2.17
CA ALA A 194 -17.39 7.96 -1.62
C ALA A 194 -18.03 6.57 -1.79
N VAL A 195 -18.90 6.19 -0.84
CA VAL A 195 -19.72 4.99 -0.98
C VAL A 195 -20.66 5.16 -2.18
N SER A 196 -20.62 4.22 -3.11
CA SER A 196 -21.45 4.23 -4.34
C SER A 196 -21.49 2.84 -4.98
N ASP A 197 -22.66 2.42 -5.42
CA ASP A 197 -22.83 1.23 -6.26
C ASP A 197 -22.53 1.51 -7.75
N GLY A 198 -22.27 2.76 -8.09
CA GLY A 198 -21.99 3.22 -9.44
C GLY A 198 -20.54 3.60 -9.66
N ARG A 199 -20.23 3.79 -10.94
CA ARG A 199 -18.92 4.22 -11.40
C ARG A 199 -18.57 5.63 -10.91
N GLN A 200 -17.35 5.78 -10.41
CA GLN A 200 -16.72 7.04 -10.05
C GLN A 200 -15.42 7.19 -10.85
N ASP A 201 -15.27 8.29 -11.56
CA ASP A 201 -14.06 8.62 -12.31
C ASP A 201 -13.27 9.68 -11.54
N PHE A 202 -11.98 9.45 -11.37
CA PHE A 202 -11.05 10.32 -10.67
C PHE A 202 -10.06 10.91 -11.64
N ASP A 203 -9.78 12.20 -11.47
CA ASP A 203 -8.76 12.97 -12.18
C ASP A 203 -7.96 13.73 -11.12
N ILE A 204 -6.84 13.15 -10.70
CA ILE A 204 -6.01 13.65 -9.61
C ILE A 204 -4.83 14.40 -10.20
N ARG A 205 -4.72 15.69 -9.84
CA ARG A 205 -3.56 16.52 -10.13
C ARG A 205 -2.68 16.60 -8.89
N PRO A 206 -1.45 16.05 -8.92
CA PRO A 206 -0.52 16.18 -7.80
C PRO A 206 -0.27 17.66 -7.46
N GLU A 207 -0.17 17.97 -6.17
CA GLU A 207 0.16 19.33 -5.71
C GLU A 207 1.61 19.69 -6.00
N GLU A 208 2.50 18.70 -5.97
CA GLU A 208 3.90 18.90 -6.34
C GLU A 208 4.19 18.50 -7.79
N SER A 209 5.24 19.08 -8.35
CA SER A 209 5.71 18.72 -9.68
C SER A 209 6.47 17.40 -9.63
N ILE A 210 5.92 16.34 -10.23
CA ILE A 210 6.54 15.02 -10.28
C ILE A 210 7.20 14.82 -11.64
N LEU A 211 8.52 14.92 -11.68
CA LEU A 211 9.32 14.67 -12.87
C LEU A 211 9.88 13.25 -12.85
N LEU A 212 9.53 12.47 -13.83
CA LEU A 212 10.06 11.12 -14.04
C LEU A 212 11.25 11.18 -14.99
N GLU A 213 12.41 10.76 -14.52
CA GLU A 213 13.57 10.49 -15.38
C GLU A 213 13.34 9.24 -16.24
N PRO A 214 14.11 9.02 -17.32
CA PRO A 214 14.01 7.78 -18.08
C PRO A 214 14.17 6.56 -17.18
N GLY A 215 13.19 5.65 -17.20
CA GLY A 215 13.17 4.49 -16.29
C GLY A 215 11.87 3.71 -16.33
N ASN A 216 11.78 2.69 -15.48
CA ASN A 216 10.57 1.93 -15.25
C ASN A 216 9.97 2.37 -13.92
N TYR A 217 8.64 2.47 -13.88
CA TYR A 217 7.90 2.95 -12.72
C TYR A 217 6.73 2.02 -12.42
N PHE A 218 6.46 1.84 -11.14
CA PHE A 218 5.24 1.22 -10.64
C PHE A 218 4.37 2.32 -10.04
N ILE A 219 3.16 2.49 -10.56
CA ILE A 219 2.18 3.48 -10.12
C ILE A 219 1.00 2.71 -9.56
N SER A 220 0.66 2.96 -8.30
CA SER A 220 -0.23 2.09 -7.55
C SER A 220 -1.21 2.85 -6.67
N PHE A 221 -2.22 2.11 -6.22
CA PHE A 221 -3.16 2.50 -5.18
C PHE A 221 -2.95 1.62 -3.95
N SER A 222 -3.04 2.22 -2.77
CA SER A 222 -3.08 1.53 -1.50
C SER A 222 -4.28 1.99 -0.68
N LEU A 223 -5.02 1.05 -0.08
CA LEU A 223 -6.04 1.38 0.91
C LEU A 223 -5.34 1.84 2.19
N VAL A 224 -5.50 3.09 2.58
CA VAL A 224 -4.82 3.64 3.77
C VAL A 224 -5.77 3.88 4.92
N ASP A 225 -7.05 4.14 4.65
CA ASP A 225 -8.03 4.30 5.72
C ASP A 225 -9.44 3.85 5.33
N CYS A 226 -10.22 3.53 6.35
CA CYS A 226 -11.66 3.26 6.27
C CYS A 226 -12.29 3.49 7.65
N ASP A 227 -13.62 3.61 7.69
CA ASP A 227 -14.37 3.72 8.93
C ASP A 227 -14.30 2.42 9.74
N MET A 228 -13.47 2.39 10.80
CA MET A 228 -13.27 1.22 11.64
C MET A 228 -14.50 0.87 12.49
N ASP A 229 -15.39 1.82 12.76
CA ASP A 229 -16.67 1.53 13.44
C ASP A 229 -17.59 0.77 12.48
N ALA A 230 -17.63 1.15 11.21
CA ALA A 230 -18.35 0.41 10.18
C ALA A 230 -17.79 -1.01 9.98
N VAL A 231 -16.46 -1.17 10.02
CA VAL A 231 -15.80 -2.50 9.99
C VAL A 231 -16.26 -3.35 11.17
N ARG A 232 -16.23 -2.80 12.38
CA ARG A 232 -16.68 -3.49 13.60
C ARG A 232 -18.15 -3.90 13.52
N MET A 233 -19.02 -2.98 13.10
CA MET A 233 -20.45 -3.26 12.91
C MET A 233 -20.66 -4.40 11.89
N PHE A 234 -19.92 -4.39 10.79
CA PHE A 234 -19.97 -5.48 9.80
C PHE A 234 -19.55 -6.81 10.42
N GLN A 235 -18.48 -6.84 11.22
CA GLN A 235 -17.98 -8.06 11.87
C GLN A 235 -18.97 -8.60 12.93
N GLU A 236 -19.70 -7.74 13.64
CA GLU A 236 -20.72 -8.10 14.61
C GLU A 236 -22.04 -8.56 13.95
N THR A 237 -22.28 -8.18 12.69
CA THR A 237 -23.48 -8.62 11.95
C THR A 237 -23.40 -10.13 11.67
N PRO A 238 -24.47 -10.91 11.93
CA PRO A 238 -24.51 -12.33 11.59
C PRO A 238 -24.20 -12.59 10.10
N GLU A 239 -23.43 -13.62 9.81
CA GLU A 239 -23.00 -13.91 8.41
C GLU A 239 -24.18 -14.05 7.44
N SER A 240 -25.30 -14.61 7.91
CA SER A 240 -26.54 -14.75 7.12
C SER A 240 -27.21 -13.44 6.74
N GLU A 241 -26.85 -12.34 7.41
CA GLU A 241 -27.40 -10.99 7.19
C GLU A 241 -26.43 -10.07 6.44
N ARG A 242 -25.17 -10.49 6.26
CA ARG A 242 -24.16 -9.72 5.54
C ARG A 242 -24.41 -9.76 4.04
N ASN A 243 -24.32 -8.60 3.37
CA ASN A 243 -24.27 -8.57 1.92
C ASN A 243 -22.85 -9.01 1.45
N PRO A 244 -22.74 -9.93 0.49
CA PRO A 244 -21.45 -10.43 0.00
C PRO A 244 -20.51 -9.36 -0.56
N THR A 245 -21.01 -8.18 -0.90
CA THR A 245 -20.20 -7.07 -1.47
C THR A 245 -19.99 -5.91 -0.50
N ASP A 246 -20.53 -6.00 0.73
CA ASP A 246 -20.27 -4.98 1.75
C ASP A 246 -18.80 -4.95 2.13
N MET A 247 -18.28 -3.79 2.45
CA MET A 247 -16.88 -3.53 2.78
C MET A 247 -15.89 -3.85 1.64
N GLU A 248 -16.34 -3.74 0.37
CA GLU A 248 -15.50 -3.96 -0.81
C GLU A 248 -15.49 -2.75 -1.74
N LEU A 249 -14.32 -2.46 -2.30
CA LEU A 249 -14.09 -1.53 -3.39
C LEU A 249 -13.66 -2.29 -4.63
N TYR A 250 -14.29 -2.01 -5.76
CA TYR A 250 -13.98 -2.65 -7.04
C TYR A 250 -13.49 -1.67 -8.10
N THR A 251 -12.52 -2.13 -8.87
CA THR A 251 -12.05 -1.48 -10.09
C THR A 251 -11.91 -2.51 -11.22
N ASN A 252 -11.82 -2.03 -12.45
CA ASN A 252 -11.56 -2.90 -13.59
C ASN A 252 -10.11 -3.39 -13.58
N ILE A 253 -9.91 -4.65 -13.95
CA ILE A 253 -8.61 -5.24 -14.20
C ILE A 253 -8.34 -5.40 -15.69
N TYR A 254 -7.06 -5.41 -16.05
CA TYR A 254 -6.58 -5.43 -17.43
C TYR A 254 -5.47 -6.45 -17.61
N PHE A 255 -5.34 -7.00 -18.81
CA PHE A 255 -4.28 -7.94 -19.18
C PHE A 255 -2.97 -7.18 -19.41
N LYS A 256 -2.24 -6.95 -18.34
CA LYS A 256 -0.88 -6.41 -18.37
C LYS A 256 -0.23 -6.71 -17.03
N SER A 257 0.96 -7.28 -17.08
CA SER A 257 1.71 -7.62 -15.88
C SER A 257 2.00 -6.40 -15.01
N SER A 258 1.96 -6.61 -13.70
CA SER A 258 2.20 -5.60 -12.68
C SER A 258 2.72 -6.21 -11.38
N TYR A 259 2.53 -5.49 -10.28
CA TYR A 259 2.90 -5.90 -8.93
C TYR A 259 1.77 -5.60 -7.97
N TYR A 260 1.75 -6.32 -6.85
CA TYR A 260 0.89 -6.08 -5.72
C TYR A 260 1.59 -6.43 -4.40
N ARG A 261 1.06 -5.98 -3.27
CA ARG A 261 1.40 -6.47 -1.93
C ARG A 261 0.14 -6.64 -1.09
N GLU A 262 0.16 -7.63 -0.19
CA GLU A 262 -1.01 -7.98 0.63
C GLU A 262 -1.16 -7.10 1.87
N SER A 263 -0.08 -6.51 2.37
CA SER A 263 -0.08 -5.66 3.56
C SER A 263 0.94 -4.53 3.44
N SER A 264 0.81 -3.56 4.32
CA SER A 264 1.77 -2.46 4.43
C SER A 264 3.20 -2.98 4.58
N LEU A 265 4.13 -2.41 3.84
CA LEU A 265 5.57 -2.74 3.85
C LEU A 265 5.93 -4.18 3.43
N ALA A 266 4.96 -5.05 3.12
CA ALA A 266 5.27 -6.35 2.53
C ALA A 266 5.99 -6.21 1.18
N GLY A 267 6.73 -7.22 0.77
CA GLY A 267 7.39 -7.27 -0.54
C GLY A 267 6.37 -7.18 -1.68
N LEU A 268 6.74 -6.48 -2.76
CA LEU A 268 5.91 -6.41 -3.96
C LEU A 268 6.08 -7.68 -4.80
N GLU A 269 4.98 -8.38 -5.06
CA GLU A 269 4.91 -9.61 -5.82
C GLU A 269 4.40 -9.35 -7.24
N TYR A 270 4.91 -10.12 -8.20
CA TYR A 270 4.49 -10.05 -9.59
C TYR A 270 3.11 -10.69 -9.81
N ILE A 271 2.25 -9.99 -10.58
CA ILE A 271 0.96 -10.50 -11.05
C ILE A 271 0.78 -10.29 -12.56
N PRO A 272 0.02 -11.18 -13.26
CA PRO A 272 -0.17 -11.09 -14.71
C PRO A 272 -1.25 -10.08 -15.14
N VAL A 273 -1.84 -9.36 -14.20
CA VAL A 273 -2.88 -8.37 -14.43
C VAL A 273 -2.54 -7.05 -13.75
N ASN A 274 -3.24 -5.98 -14.12
CA ASN A 274 -3.13 -4.68 -13.46
C ASN A 274 -4.51 -4.05 -13.27
N ILE A 275 -4.54 -2.96 -12.53
CA ILE A 275 -5.70 -2.07 -12.43
C ILE A 275 -5.60 -0.94 -13.46
N GLY A 276 -6.76 -0.34 -13.77
CA GLY A 276 -6.86 0.69 -14.79
C GLY A 276 -6.40 2.06 -14.34
N ILE A 277 -5.08 2.30 -14.39
CA ILE A 277 -4.49 3.61 -14.16
C ILE A 277 -4.06 4.22 -15.49
N SER A 278 -4.36 5.50 -15.70
CA SER A 278 -3.79 6.31 -16.77
C SER A 278 -2.97 7.45 -16.18
N VAL A 279 -1.85 7.75 -16.80
CA VAL A 279 -1.01 8.89 -16.42
C VAL A 279 -0.78 9.76 -17.64
N LYS A 280 -1.18 11.03 -17.51
CA LYS A 280 -1.07 12.05 -18.54
C LYS A 280 -0.09 13.13 -18.10
N GLY A 281 0.66 13.70 -19.04
CA GLY A 281 1.61 14.76 -18.73
C GLY A 281 2.41 15.25 -19.93
N LEU A 282 3.57 15.85 -19.66
CA LEU A 282 4.45 16.43 -20.66
C LEU A 282 5.73 15.61 -20.81
N GLU A 283 5.98 15.09 -22.00
CA GLU A 283 7.28 14.51 -22.36
C GLU A 283 8.20 15.59 -22.94
N TYR A 284 9.38 15.73 -22.39
CA TYR A 284 10.44 16.61 -22.92
C TYR A 284 11.04 16.00 -24.20
N GLN A 285 11.35 16.86 -25.19
CA GLN A 285 11.81 16.43 -26.50
C GLN A 285 13.33 16.21 -26.57
#